data_baa89f2646c52cc9582d9b8984f4807f
#
_entry.id   baa89f2646c52cc9582d9b8984f4807f
#
_cell.length_a   1.000
_cell.length_b   1.000
_cell.length_c   1.000
_cell.angle_alpha   90.00
_cell.angle_beta   90.00
_cell.angle_gamma   90.00
#
_symmetry.space_group_name_H-M   'P 1'
#
loop_
_entity.id
_entity.type
_entity.pdbx_description
1 polymer ?
#
loop_
_entity_poly.entity_id
_entity_poly.type
_entity_poly.pdbx_seq_one_letter_code
_entity_poly.pdbx_strand_id
1 'polypeptide(L)'
;MKNTILLSFDVEEFDMPMEYGKPLSITEQMAVGMSGLHAISPILSDKDIRATLFTTAHFASYFPEQINELSEKHEIASHTYYHSRFEVKDLMDSRSKLEELTGKSITGLRMPRMMPVSVDAVNNAGYLYDASIHPTWLPGRYNNLHLPKTSYFDNELLRIPASVSPTLRIPLFWLSFKNFPFEYYKKLAIKTLRNDGVLSLYFHPWEFTDISGYGLPRYTRSICGNDLVERLQKLLNSLKKEGEFLTMHEYASSIVKKSAGRLQSINIPSPVEQ
;
A
#
# COMPACT_ATOMS: atom_id res chain seq x y z
N MET A 1 -20.93 7.17 8.24
CA MET A 1 -20.27 6.30 7.24
C MET A 1 -19.55 5.18 7.98
N LYS A 2 -19.50 3.99 7.41
CA LYS A 2 -18.72 2.88 7.98
C LYS A 2 -17.22 3.21 7.88
N ASN A 3 -16.44 2.83 8.87
CA ASN A 3 -14.99 3.02 8.81
C ASN A 3 -14.39 2.19 7.66
N THR A 4 -13.33 2.70 7.03
CA THR A 4 -12.68 2.07 5.88
C THR A 4 -11.29 1.56 6.24
N ILE A 5 -11.00 0.32 5.89
CA ILE A 5 -9.68 -0.30 6.09
C ILE A 5 -9.06 -0.55 4.72
N LEU A 6 -7.89 0.04 4.49
CA LEU A 6 -7.09 -0.10 3.29
C LEU A 6 -5.89 -0.98 3.62
N LEU A 7 -6.04 -2.28 3.37
CA LEU A 7 -4.94 -3.24 3.49
C LEU A 7 -4.17 -3.30 2.18
N SER A 8 -2.86 -3.15 2.24
CA SER A 8 -2.03 -3.27 1.04
C SER A 8 -0.77 -4.09 1.27
N PHE A 9 -0.29 -4.66 0.18
CA PHE A 9 0.98 -5.37 0.14
C PHE A 9 1.82 -4.83 -1.01
N ASP A 10 3.10 -4.59 -0.74
CA ASP A 10 4.08 -4.25 -1.76
C ASP A 10 4.68 -5.56 -2.27
N VAL A 11 4.22 -5.98 -3.45
CA VAL A 11 4.57 -7.25 -4.10
C VAL A 11 5.76 -7.01 -5.01
N GLU A 12 6.93 -7.38 -4.54
CA GLU A 12 8.20 -6.93 -5.07
C GLU A 12 9.28 -8.00 -4.99
N GLU A 13 10.39 -7.75 -5.63
CA GLU A 13 11.65 -8.47 -5.49
C GLU A 13 12.19 -8.31 -4.07
N PHE A 14 12.59 -9.39 -3.42
CA PHE A 14 13.21 -9.34 -2.10
C PHE A 14 14.66 -8.84 -2.15
N ASP A 15 14.85 -7.56 -2.43
CA ASP A 15 16.18 -6.95 -2.57
C ASP A 15 16.72 -6.35 -1.26
N MET A 16 15.93 -6.33 -0.19
CA MET A 16 16.30 -5.70 1.08
C MET A 16 17.67 -6.14 1.63
N PRO A 17 18.12 -7.41 1.56
CA PRO A 17 19.45 -7.81 2.02
C PRO A 17 20.59 -7.08 1.30
N MET A 18 20.39 -6.64 0.05
CA MET A 18 21.39 -5.91 -0.72
C MET A 18 21.71 -4.54 -0.10
N GLU A 19 20.74 -3.90 0.57
CA GLU A 19 20.96 -2.67 1.34
C GLU A 19 21.97 -2.86 2.51
N TYR A 20 22.14 -4.10 2.94
CA TYR A 20 23.06 -4.51 4.02
C TYR A 20 24.32 -5.23 3.49
N GLY A 21 24.62 -5.07 2.18
CA GLY A 21 25.79 -5.66 1.54
C GLY A 21 25.72 -7.19 1.40
N LYS A 22 24.52 -7.77 1.39
CA LYS A 22 24.29 -9.20 1.16
C LYS A 22 23.73 -9.39 -0.25
N PRO A 23 24.56 -9.74 -1.24
CA PRO A 23 24.09 -9.93 -2.60
C PRO A 23 23.12 -11.12 -2.70
N LEU A 24 22.03 -10.94 -3.43
CA LEU A 24 21.09 -11.99 -3.76
C LEU A 24 20.90 -12.05 -5.28
N SER A 25 20.83 -13.26 -5.83
CA SER A 25 20.45 -13.44 -7.22
C SER A 25 18.99 -13.01 -7.44
N ILE A 26 18.67 -12.54 -8.65
CA ILE A 26 17.28 -12.17 -8.98
C ILE A 26 16.33 -13.36 -8.82
N THR A 27 16.76 -14.56 -9.16
CA THR A 27 15.98 -15.78 -8.97
C THR A 27 15.60 -16.00 -7.52
N GLU A 28 16.55 -15.77 -6.58
CA GLU A 28 16.28 -15.91 -5.16
C GLU A 28 15.37 -14.80 -4.63
N GLN A 29 15.58 -13.56 -5.07
CA GLN A 29 14.70 -12.43 -4.72
C GLN A 29 13.25 -12.72 -5.12
N MET A 30 13.03 -13.21 -6.36
CA MET A 30 11.72 -13.58 -6.88
C MET A 30 11.11 -14.77 -6.12
N ALA A 31 11.92 -15.80 -5.82
CA ALA A 31 11.46 -16.98 -5.10
C ALA A 31 10.98 -16.64 -3.67
N VAL A 32 11.71 -15.77 -2.95
CA VAL A 32 11.33 -15.31 -1.61
C VAL A 32 10.06 -14.47 -1.65
N GLY A 33 9.94 -13.53 -2.60
CA GLY A 33 8.74 -12.73 -2.79
C GLY A 33 7.50 -13.60 -3.08
N MET A 34 7.64 -14.60 -3.98
CA MET A 34 6.55 -15.53 -4.30
C MET A 34 6.20 -16.45 -3.13
N SER A 35 7.19 -16.95 -2.39
CA SER A 35 6.94 -17.76 -1.19
C SER A 35 6.15 -16.98 -0.14
N GLY A 36 6.47 -15.69 0.03
CA GLY A 36 5.73 -14.81 0.90
C GLY A 36 4.29 -14.56 0.41
N LEU A 37 4.10 -14.40 -0.89
CA LEU A 37 2.76 -14.24 -1.48
C LEU A 37 1.90 -15.49 -1.26
N HIS A 38 2.49 -16.69 -1.39
CA HIS A 38 1.81 -17.95 -1.02
C HIS A 38 1.50 -18.02 0.47
N ALA A 39 2.38 -17.56 1.35
CA ALA A 39 2.17 -17.60 2.80
C ALA A 39 0.98 -16.74 3.23
N ILE A 40 0.70 -15.63 2.56
CA ILE A 40 -0.47 -14.76 2.84
C ILE A 40 -1.73 -15.18 2.07
N SER A 41 -1.69 -16.21 1.24
CA SER A 41 -2.86 -16.66 0.45
C SER A 41 -4.11 -16.95 1.30
N PRO A 42 -4.03 -17.48 2.54
CA PRO A 42 -5.22 -17.64 3.39
C PRO A 42 -5.86 -16.31 3.78
N ILE A 43 -5.08 -15.22 3.89
CA ILE A 43 -5.58 -13.87 4.14
C ILE A 43 -6.23 -13.30 2.87
N LEU A 44 -5.57 -13.44 1.74
CA LEU A 44 -6.10 -12.97 0.46
C LEU A 44 -7.34 -13.74 0.00
N SER A 45 -7.46 -15.02 0.36
CA SER A 45 -8.65 -15.84 0.07
C SER A 45 -9.86 -15.52 0.93
N ASP A 46 -9.69 -14.84 2.07
CA ASP A 46 -10.78 -14.49 2.98
C ASP A 46 -11.80 -13.56 2.30
N LYS A 47 -13.06 -13.99 2.22
CA LYS A 47 -14.13 -13.31 1.47
C LYS A 47 -14.41 -11.86 1.90
N ASP A 48 -14.11 -11.54 3.15
CA ASP A 48 -14.36 -10.23 3.74
C ASP A 48 -13.16 -9.28 3.56
N ILE A 49 -12.05 -9.76 2.98
CA ILE A 49 -10.83 -8.99 2.76
C ILE A 49 -10.67 -8.67 1.28
N ARG A 50 -10.62 -7.39 0.98
CA ARG A 50 -10.17 -6.83 -0.29
C ARG A 50 -8.91 -6.01 -0.01
N ALA A 51 -7.88 -6.21 -0.80
CA ALA A 51 -6.57 -5.59 -0.62
C ALA A 51 -6.09 -4.92 -1.91
N THR A 52 -5.13 -4.01 -1.78
CA THR A 52 -4.40 -3.46 -2.91
C THR A 52 -3.00 -4.05 -2.92
N LEU A 53 -2.61 -4.66 -4.03
CA LEU A 53 -1.31 -5.27 -4.26
C LEU A 53 -0.50 -4.32 -5.15
N PHE A 54 0.39 -3.52 -4.54
CA PHE A 54 1.33 -2.69 -5.26
C PHE A 54 2.44 -3.58 -5.80
N THR A 55 2.40 -3.85 -7.08
CA THR A 55 3.22 -4.88 -7.72
C THR A 55 4.24 -4.22 -8.65
N THR A 56 5.52 -4.61 -8.55
CA THR A 56 6.50 -4.22 -9.56
C THR A 56 6.18 -4.95 -10.87
N ALA A 57 6.30 -4.23 -12.01
CA ALA A 57 6.06 -4.85 -13.32
C ALA A 57 7.05 -5.99 -13.58
N HIS A 58 8.25 -5.91 -13.02
CA HIS A 58 9.27 -6.95 -13.10
C HIS A 58 8.81 -8.23 -12.38
N PHE A 59 8.32 -8.14 -11.13
CA PHE A 59 7.78 -9.29 -10.41
C PHE A 59 6.58 -9.90 -11.15
N ALA A 60 5.65 -9.06 -11.62
CA ALA A 60 4.49 -9.51 -12.38
C ALA A 60 4.88 -10.24 -13.68
N SER A 61 5.97 -9.82 -14.33
CA SER A 61 6.47 -10.48 -15.54
C SER A 61 7.07 -11.86 -15.28
N TYR A 62 7.54 -12.13 -14.05
CA TYR A 62 7.99 -13.48 -13.65
C TYR A 62 6.82 -14.39 -13.30
N PHE A 63 5.72 -13.85 -12.78
CA PHE A 63 4.58 -14.60 -12.25
C PHE A 63 3.25 -14.08 -12.80
N PRO A 64 3.07 -14.03 -14.14
CA PRO A 64 1.91 -13.37 -14.75
C PRO A 64 0.58 -14.05 -14.38
N GLU A 65 0.57 -15.38 -14.31
CA GLU A 65 -0.66 -16.14 -13.99
C GLU A 65 -1.14 -15.85 -12.57
N GLN A 66 -0.22 -15.84 -11.59
CA GLN A 66 -0.54 -15.56 -10.19
C GLN A 66 -1.04 -14.14 -9.98
N ILE A 67 -0.42 -13.16 -10.65
CA ILE A 67 -0.85 -11.75 -10.55
C ILE A 67 -2.20 -11.57 -11.24
N ASN A 68 -2.43 -12.20 -12.37
CA ASN A 68 -3.73 -12.16 -13.05
C ASN A 68 -4.83 -12.78 -12.17
N GLU A 69 -4.61 -13.96 -11.58
CA GLU A 69 -5.56 -14.62 -10.67
C GLU A 69 -5.90 -13.70 -9.47
N LEU A 70 -4.91 -13.10 -8.83
CA LEU A 70 -5.11 -12.18 -7.71
C LEU A 70 -5.90 -10.93 -8.13
N SER A 71 -5.77 -10.49 -9.36
CA SER A 71 -6.49 -9.33 -9.89
C SER A 71 -8.01 -9.53 -9.95
N GLU A 72 -8.50 -10.78 -9.92
CA GLU A 72 -9.94 -11.06 -9.95
C GLU A 72 -10.67 -10.59 -8.69
N LYS A 73 -9.97 -10.56 -7.57
CA LYS A 73 -10.56 -10.18 -6.28
C LYS A 73 -9.95 -8.91 -5.68
N HIS A 74 -8.68 -8.70 -5.93
CA HIS A 74 -7.88 -7.62 -5.35
C HIS A 74 -7.55 -6.58 -6.42
N GLU A 75 -7.21 -5.39 -5.98
CA GLU A 75 -6.64 -4.39 -6.87
C GLU A 75 -5.15 -4.70 -7.09
N ILE A 76 -4.73 -4.73 -8.35
CA ILE A 76 -3.33 -4.63 -8.72
C ILE A 76 -3.04 -3.15 -8.99
N ALA A 77 -2.03 -2.61 -8.31
CA ALA A 77 -1.56 -1.24 -8.47
C ALA A 77 -0.06 -1.25 -8.76
N SER A 78 0.48 -0.15 -9.26
CA SER A 78 1.89 -0.07 -9.64
C SER A 78 2.80 0.15 -8.43
N HIS A 79 3.88 -0.64 -8.37
CA HIS A 79 5.04 -0.38 -7.52
C HIS A 79 6.28 -0.07 -8.36
N THR A 80 6.10 0.69 -9.44
CA THR A 80 7.06 0.97 -10.52
C THR A 80 7.48 -0.29 -11.29
N TYR A 81 8.47 -0.17 -12.18
CA TYR A 81 8.91 -1.31 -12.99
C TYR A 81 9.82 -2.25 -12.19
N TYR A 82 10.80 -1.69 -11.47
CA TYR A 82 11.77 -2.40 -10.61
C TYR A 82 11.74 -1.81 -9.20
N HIS A 83 11.98 -2.65 -8.18
CA HIS A 83 12.09 -2.15 -6.80
C HIS A 83 13.45 -1.45 -6.53
N SER A 84 14.54 -1.95 -7.13
CA SER A 84 15.91 -1.50 -6.83
C SER A 84 16.36 -0.24 -7.57
N ARG A 85 15.67 0.16 -8.64
CA ARG A 85 16.01 1.32 -9.48
C ARG A 85 14.75 1.99 -10.01
N PHE A 86 14.87 3.26 -10.38
CA PHE A 86 13.74 4.03 -10.89
C PHE A 86 14.21 5.06 -11.93
N GLU A 87 13.50 5.12 -13.04
CA GLU A 87 13.52 6.20 -14.03
C GLU A 87 12.08 6.70 -14.22
N VAL A 88 11.88 7.99 -14.59
CA VAL A 88 10.52 8.55 -14.72
C VAL A 88 9.65 7.79 -15.72
N LYS A 89 10.24 7.26 -16.79
CA LYS A 89 9.52 6.42 -17.77
C LYS A 89 8.93 5.15 -17.14
N ASP A 90 9.54 4.62 -16.07
CA ASP A 90 9.08 3.40 -15.40
C ASP A 90 7.65 3.56 -14.83
N LEU A 91 7.19 4.79 -14.61
CA LEU A 91 5.80 5.05 -14.21
C LEU A 91 4.81 4.59 -15.29
N MET A 92 5.05 4.98 -16.53
CA MET A 92 4.18 4.59 -17.66
C MET A 92 4.42 3.15 -18.07
N ASP A 93 5.68 2.72 -18.14
CA ASP A 93 6.06 1.37 -18.57
C ASP A 93 5.50 0.32 -17.61
N SER A 94 5.58 0.54 -16.29
CA SER A 94 5.01 -0.39 -15.30
C SER A 94 3.50 -0.43 -15.36
N ARG A 95 2.84 0.72 -15.50
CA ARG A 95 1.39 0.78 -15.67
C ARG A 95 0.95 -0.04 -16.88
N SER A 96 1.53 0.25 -18.04
CA SER A 96 1.20 -0.44 -19.30
C SER A 96 1.44 -1.95 -19.21
N LYS A 97 2.56 -2.35 -18.57
CA LYS A 97 2.88 -3.78 -18.42
C LYS A 97 1.89 -4.50 -17.49
N LEU A 98 1.51 -3.89 -16.39
CA LEU A 98 0.52 -4.46 -15.48
C LEU A 98 -0.89 -4.50 -16.12
N GLU A 99 -1.27 -3.49 -16.90
CA GLU A 99 -2.51 -3.48 -17.69
C GLU A 99 -2.52 -4.59 -18.75
N GLU A 100 -1.39 -4.82 -19.44
CA GLU A 100 -1.22 -5.93 -20.39
C GLU A 100 -1.44 -7.29 -19.73
N LEU A 101 -0.85 -7.50 -18.53
CA LEU A 101 -0.88 -8.78 -17.83
C LEU A 101 -2.23 -9.10 -17.18
N THR A 102 -2.93 -8.07 -16.69
CA THR A 102 -4.18 -8.26 -15.94
C THR A 102 -5.43 -7.99 -16.78
N GLY A 103 -5.31 -7.32 -17.91
CA GLY A 103 -6.45 -6.84 -18.68
C GLY A 103 -7.28 -5.77 -17.96
N LYS A 104 -6.80 -5.20 -16.84
CA LYS A 104 -7.50 -4.24 -15.99
C LYS A 104 -6.76 -2.92 -15.93
N SER A 105 -7.48 -1.81 -15.77
CA SER A 105 -6.86 -0.50 -15.61
C SER A 105 -6.08 -0.40 -14.30
N ILE A 106 -4.84 0.07 -14.38
CA ILE A 106 -3.96 0.32 -13.25
C ILE A 106 -4.02 1.80 -12.90
N THR A 107 -4.62 2.13 -11.77
CA THR A 107 -4.93 3.51 -11.39
C THR A 107 -4.15 4.01 -10.19
N GLY A 108 -3.50 3.13 -9.45
CA GLY A 108 -2.76 3.45 -8.23
C GLY A 108 -1.27 3.30 -8.37
N LEU A 109 -0.54 4.14 -7.64
CA LEU A 109 0.91 4.10 -7.53
C LEU A 109 1.33 4.05 -6.06
N ARG A 110 2.36 3.27 -5.77
CA ARG A 110 3.24 3.43 -4.60
C ARG A 110 4.67 3.35 -5.05
N MET A 111 5.46 4.35 -4.71
CA MET A 111 6.91 4.34 -4.99
C MET A 111 7.65 3.40 -4.06
N PRO A 112 8.61 2.60 -4.57
CA PRO A 112 9.50 1.82 -3.73
C PRO A 112 10.13 2.68 -2.63
N ARG A 113 10.23 2.13 -1.42
CA ARG A 113 10.81 2.81 -0.24
C ARG A 113 10.16 4.16 0.10
N MET A 114 8.94 4.42 -0.37
CA MET A 114 8.26 5.72 -0.24
C MET A 114 9.11 6.88 -0.81
N MET A 115 9.85 6.65 -1.89
CA MET A 115 10.66 7.69 -2.53
C MET A 115 9.79 8.83 -3.05
N PRO A 116 10.25 10.08 -2.96
CA PRO A 116 9.54 11.21 -3.53
C PRO A 116 9.51 11.12 -5.06
N VAL A 117 8.36 11.48 -5.64
CA VAL A 117 8.15 11.56 -7.08
C VAL A 117 7.35 12.82 -7.41
N SER A 118 7.61 13.43 -8.55
CA SER A 118 6.90 14.63 -9.02
C SER A 118 5.43 14.31 -9.25
N VAL A 119 4.55 15.19 -8.74
CA VAL A 119 3.08 15.12 -8.99
C VAL A 119 2.79 15.10 -10.48
N ASP A 120 3.46 15.98 -11.25
CA ASP A 120 3.26 16.08 -12.69
C ASP A 120 3.67 14.79 -13.40
N ALA A 121 4.76 14.14 -12.98
CA ALA A 121 5.17 12.87 -13.56
C ALA A 121 4.14 11.77 -13.32
N VAL A 122 3.55 11.72 -12.10
CA VAL A 122 2.50 10.74 -11.74
C VAL A 122 1.22 11.00 -12.52
N ASN A 123 0.78 12.27 -12.62
CA ASN A 123 -0.39 12.67 -13.41
C ASN A 123 -0.20 12.37 -14.89
N ASN A 124 0.98 12.71 -15.46
CA ASN A 124 1.29 12.44 -16.87
C ASN A 124 1.33 10.94 -17.18
N ALA A 125 1.70 10.10 -16.21
CA ALA A 125 1.60 8.65 -16.34
C ALA A 125 0.16 8.12 -16.18
N GLY A 126 -0.81 8.99 -15.84
CA GLY A 126 -2.25 8.70 -15.80
C GLY A 126 -2.70 7.93 -14.56
N TYR A 127 -2.01 8.06 -13.43
CA TYR A 127 -2.46 7.51 -12.15
C TYR A 127 -3.53 8.40 -11.51
N LEU A 128 -4.52 7.76 -10.89
CA LEU A 128 -5.59 8.43 -10.16
C LEU A 128 -5.15 8.82 -8.73
N TYR A 129 -4.33 7.99 -8.11
CA TYR A 129 -3.86 8.21 -6.77
C TYR A 129 -2.41 7.72 -6.57
N ASP A 130 -1.76 8.31 -5.55
CA ASP A 130 -0.45 7.89 -5.06
C ASP A 130 -0.49 7.62 -3.56
N ALA A 131 0.06 6.47 -3.15
CA ALA A 131 0.11 6.00 -1.78
C ALA A 131 1.55 6.00 -1.20
N SER A 132 2.44 6.84 -1.73
CA SER A 132 3.86 6.92 -1.33
C SER A 132 4.12 7.85 -0.15
N ILE A 133 3.09 8.32 0.55
CA ILE A 133 3.25 9.27 1.65
C ILE A 133 3.15 8.56 3.00
N HIS A 134 4.15 8.77 3.85
CA HIS A 134 4.11 8.40 5.26
C HIS A 134 4.22 9.67 6.10
N PRO A 135 3.12 10.18 6.70
CA PRO A 135 3.06 11.50 7.32
C PRO A 135 3.63 11.49 8.75
N THR A 136 4.89 11.10 8.88
CA THR A 136 5.63 10.99 10.13
C THR A 136 7.05 11.50 9.98
N TRP A 137 7.80 11.54 11.07
CA TRP A 137 9.24 11.73 11.06
C TRP A 137 9.92 10.37 11.24
N LEU A 138 10.70 9.97 10.26
CA LEU A 138 11.55 8.80 10.32
C LEU A 138 13.00 9.24 10.21
N PRO A 139 13.78 9.23 11.33
CA PRO A 139 15.15 9.70 11.33
C PRO A 139 16.00 9.03 10.24
N GLY A 140 16.77 9.84 9.50
CA GLY A 140 17.62 9.37 8.41
C GLY A 140 16.91 9.07 7.09
N ARG A 141 15.56 9.18 7.04
CA ARG A 141 14.77 8.97 5.81
C ARG A 141 13.98 10.22 5.40
N TYR A 142 13.03 10.68 6.23
CA TYR A 142 12.20 11.84 5.89
C TYR A 142 11.57 12.50 7.12
N ASN A 143 11.16 13.77 6.96
CA ASN A 143 10.33 14.48 7.91
C ASN A 143 9.08 15.02 7.20
N ASN A 144 7.97 14.29 7.30
CA ASN A 144 6.69 14.59 6.69
C ASN A 144 5.62 14.99 7.70
N LEU A 145 6.02 15.53 8.88
CA LEU A 145 5.09 15.96 9.92
C LEU A 145 4.17 17.10 9.49
N HIS A 146 4.55 17.86 8.46
CA HIS A 146 3.74 18.94 7.90
C HIS A 146 2.62 18.45 6.97
N LEU A 147 2.68 17.21 6.48
CA LEU A 147 1.70 16.66 5.55
C LEU A 147 0.42 16.18 6.27
N PRO A 148 -0.74 16.20 5.61
CA PRO A 148 -1.98 15.65 6.16
C PRO A 148 -1.86 14.16 6.52
N LYS A 149 -2.58 13.72 7.57
CA LYS A 149 -2.60 12.31 8.00
C LYS A 149 -3.57 11.45 7.21
N THR A 150 -4.57 12.05 6.61
CA THR A 150 -5.62 11.41 5.82
C THR A 150 -5.52 11.86 4.38
N SER A 151 -6.29 11.26 3.50
CA SER A 151 -6.25 11.56 2.06
C SER A 151 -6.51 13.02 1.74
N TYR A 152 -5.75 13.56 0.82
CA TYR A 152 -5.81 14.95 0.36
C TYR A 152 -5.44 15.03 -1.12
N PHE A 153 -5.85 16.11 -1.77
CA PHE A 153 -5.41 16.42 -3.12
C PHE A 153 -4.12 17.27 -3.09
N ASP A 154 -3.16 16.85 -3.87
CA ASP A 154 -1.92 17.57 -4.17
C ASP A 154 -2.00 17.93 -5.66
N ASN A 155 -2.42 19.16 -5.96
CA ASN A 155 -2.98 19.53 -7.26
C ASN A 155 -4.16 18.60 -7.61
N GLU A 156 -4.09 17.91 -8.75
CA GLU A 156 -5.14 16.98 -9.21
C GLU A 156 -4.94 15.53 -8.71
N LEU A 157 -3.76 15.22 -8.14
CA LEU A 157 -3.41 13.90 -7.67
C LEU A 157 -3.97 13.62 -6.26
N LEU A 158 -4.73 12.57 -6.10
CA LEU A 158 -5.16 12.12 -4.78
C LEU A 158 -4.01 11.42 -4.05
N ARG A 159 -3.59 11.96 -2.91
CA ARG A 159 -2.63 11.31 -2.01
C ARG A 159 -3.36 10.48 -0.96
N ILE A 160 -2.97 9.22 -0.80
CA ILE A 160 -3.52 8.31 0.22
C ILE A 160 -2.38 7.90 1.17
N PRO A 161 -2.16 8.64 2.26
CA PRO A 161 -1.05 8.37 3.16
C PRO A 161 -1.20 7.05 3.91
N ALA A 162 -0.06 6.42 4.24
CA ALA A 162 -0.01 5.35 5.24
C ALA A 162 -0.41 5.92 6.61
N SER A 163 -1.17 5.14 7.40
CA SER A 163 -1.73 5.64 8.66
C SER A 163 -0.68 5.80 9.75
N VAL A 164 -0.88 6.85 10.54
CA VAL A 164 -0.14 7.14 11.74
C VAL A 164 -1.09 7.36 12.91
N SER A 165 -0.62 7.17 14.15
CA SER A 165 -1.47 7.41 15.32
C SER A 165 -1.94 8.86 15.38
N PRO A 166 -3.15 9.15 15.91
CA PRO A 166 -3.79 10.47 15.80
C PRO A 166 -2.98 11.63 16.39
N THR A 167 -2.32 11.41 17.51
CA THR A 167 -1.64 12.48 18.28
C THR A 167 -0.14 12.53 18.01
N LEU A 168 0.56 11.41 18.21
CA LEU A 168 2.03 11.37 18.18
C LEU A 168 2.57 10.99 16.79
N ARG A 169 1.71 10.73 15.83
CA ARG A 169 2.08 10.29 14.49
C ARG A 169 3.02 9.06 14.48
N ILE A 170 2.81 8.15 15.46
CA ILE A 170 3.50 6.86 15.49
C ILE A 170 3.08 6.09 14.23
N PRO A 171 4.04 5.66 13.40
CA PRO A 171 3.72 5.00 12.14
C PRO A 171 3.08 3.63 12.37
N LEU A 172 1.97 3.35 11.70
CA LEU A 172 1.27 2.07 11.73
C LEU A 172 1.62 1.25 10.48
N PHE A 173 2.85 0.79 10.42
CA PHE A 173 3.42 0.10 9.28
C PHE A 173 4.10 -1.21 9.69
N TRP A 174 4.60 -1.96 8.75
CA TRP A 174 5.18 -3.28 8.93
C TRP A 174 6.23 -3.38 10.06
N LEU A 175 7.15 -2.40 10.22
CA LEU A 175 8.16 -2.43 11.30
C LEU A 175 7.54 -2.23 12.69
N SER A 176 6.62 -1.27 12.84
CA SER A 176 5.94 -1.09 14.12
C SER A 176 5.03 -2.29 14.44
N PHE A 177 4.41 -2.89 13.41
CA PHE A 177 3.63 -4.11 13.57
C PHE A 177 4.46 -5.28 14.11
N LYS A 178 5.69 -5.45 13.64
CA LYS A 178 6.60 -6.50 14.11
C LYS A 178 7.14 -6.24 15.52
N ASN A 179 7.50 -5.00 15.82
CA ASN A 179 8.32 -4.68 16.98
C ASN A 179 7.53 -4.19 18.21
N PHE A 180 6.29 -3.76 18.05
CA PHE A 180 5.45 -3.36 19.18
C PHE A 180 4.72 -4.58 19.78
N PRO A 181 4.38 -4.53 21.09
CA PRO A 181 3.46 -5.50 21.67
C PRO A 181 2.14 -5.51 20.88
N PHE A 182 1.63 -6.70 20.57
CA PHE A 182 0.46 -6.85 19.67
C PHE A 182 -0.75 -6.05 20.14
N GLU A 183 -1.10 -6.15 21.42
CA GLU A 183 -2.25 -5.45 21.97
C GLU A 183 -2.12 -3.93 21.92
N TYR A 184 -0.90 -3.41 22.06
CA TYR A 184 -0.62 -1.98 21.92
C TYR A 184 -0.82 -1.53 20.47
N TYR A 185 -0.21 -2.24 19.50
CA TYR A 185 -0.38 -1.93 18.08
C TYR A 185 -1.86 -2.00 17.67
N LYS A 186 -2.57 -3.06 18.05
CA LYS A 186 -4.00 -3.24 17.77
C LYS A 186 -4.85 -2.09 18.32
N LYS A 187 -4.60 -1.67 19.57
CA LYS A 187 -5.30 -0.52 20.18
C LYS A 187 -5.02 0.78 19.41
N LEU A 188 -3.79 1.01 18.98
CA LEU A 188 -3.45 2.18 18.16
C LEU A 188 -4.15 2.14 16.79
N ALA A 189 -4.13 1.01 16.12
CA ALA A 189 -4.79 0.84 14.82
C ALA A 189 -6.31 1.11 14.90
N ILE A 190 -6.99 0.50 15.88
CA ILE A 190 -8.42 0.73 16.12
C ILE A 190 -8.71 2.18 16.49
N LYS A 191 -7.90 2.79 17.36
CA LYS A 191 -8.05 4.21 17.72
C LYS A 191 -7.88 5.12 16.50
N THR A 192 -6.89 4.84 15.65
CA THR A 192 -6.67 5.60 14.41
C THR A 192 -7.86 5.46 13.47
N LEU A 193 -8.31 4.23 13.22
CA LEU A 193 -9.48 3.95 12.38
C LEU A 193 -10.72 4.73 12.85
N ARG A 194 -11.02 4.70 14.16
CA ARG A 194 -12.17 5.41 14.73
C ARG A 194 -12.04 6.92 14.68
N ASN A 195 -10.81 7.46 14.82
CA ASN A 195 -10.55 8.90 14.79
C ASN A 195 -10.57 9.48 13.37
N ASP A 196 -9.94 8.78 12.42
CA ASP A 196 -9.72 9.29 11.08
C ASP A 196 -10.76 8.76 10.06
N GLY A 197 -11.56 7.76 10.45
CA GLY A 197 -12.54 7.10 9.57
C GLY A 197 -11.91 6.18 8.53
N VAL A 198 -10.58 6.19 8.43
CA VAL A 198 -9.79 5.36 7.50
C VAL A 198 -8.51 4.87 8.17
N LEU A 199 -8.12 3.63 7.84
CA LEU A 199 -6.87 3.03 8.30
C LEU A 199 -6.16 2.40 7.09
N SER A 200 -5.00 2.95 6.71
CA SER A 200 -4.16 2.46 5.61
C SER A 200 -2.94 1.76 6.20
N LEU A 201 -2.86 0.45 5.99
CA LEU A 201 -1.78 -0.43 6.46
C LEU A 201 -1.05 -1.03 5.25
N TYR A 202 0.27 -1.19 5.35
CA TYR A 202 1.05 -1.87 4.33
C TYR A 202 2.09 -2.82 4.91
N PHE A 203 2.31 -3.90 4.16
CA PHE A 203 3.24 -4.98 4.45
C PHE A 203 3.91 -5.42 3.16
N HIS A 204 4.90 -6.31 3.27
CA HIS A 204 5.54 -6.93 2.11
C HIS A 204 5.36 -8.45 2.20
N PRO A 205 4.97 -9.14 1.13
CA PRO A 205 4.78 -10.59 1.16
C PRO A 205 6.00 -11.35 1.69
N TRP A 206 7.21 -10.95 1.32
CA TRP A 206 8.45 -11.60 1.77
C TRP A 206 8.65 -11.60 3.30
N GLU A 207 7.97 -10.73 4.04
CA GLU A 207 8.00 -10.74 5.51
C GLU A 207 7.36 -11.99 6.12
N PHE A 208 6.45 -12.62 5.39
CA PHE A 208 5.65 -13.76 5.83
C PHE A 208 6.29 -15.11 5.50
N THR A 209 7.52 -15.11 5.03
CA THR A 209 8.40 -16.29 4.91
C THR A 209 9.58 -16.19 5.89
N ASP A 210 10.35 -17.26 6.04
CA ASP A 210 11.53 -17.24 6.90
C ASP A 210 12.65 -16.42 6.26
N ILE A 211 12.85 -15.22 6.79
CA ILE A 211 13.93 -14.31 6.37
C ILE A 211 15.08 -14.25 7.38
N SER A 212 15.16 -15.17 8.33
CA SER A 212 16.18 -15.18 9.41
C SER A 212 17.61 -15.36 8.90
N GLY A 213 17.77 -16.10 7.80
CA GLY A 213 19.07 -16.43 7.19
C GLY A 213 19.71 -15.33 6.35
N TYR A 214 19.01 -14.23 6.04
CA TYR A 214 19.44 -13.21 5.08
C TYR A 214 20.28 -12.07 5.66
N GLY A 215 20.74 -12.18 6.91
CA GLY A 215 21.63 -11.19 7.53
C GLY A 215 20.99 -9.84 7.81
N LEU A 216 19.66 -9.75 7.78
CA LEU A 216 18.93 -8.52 8.06
C LEU A 216 19.03 -8.12 9.54
N PRO A 217 18.88 -6.82 9.87
CA PRO A 217 18.82 -6.36 11.25
C PRO A 217 17.72 -7.07 12.05
N ARG A 218 17.93 -7.22 13.36
CA ARG A 218 16.96 -7.91 14.22
C ARG A 218 15.56 -7.32 14.15
N TYR A 219 15.42 -6.00 14.11
CA TYR A 219 14.12 -5.33 14.05
C TYR A 219 13.33 -5.61 12.76
N THR A 220 14.00 -6.03 11.69
CA THR A 220 13.37 -6.42 10.42
C THR A 220 12.88 -7.86 10.43
N ARG A 221 13.64 -8.78 11.06
CA ARG A 221 13.42 -10.23 11.03
C ARG A 221 12.96 -10.86 12.35
N SER A 222 12.71 -10.06 13.39
CA SER A 222 12.36 -10.55 14.74
C SER A 222 11.11 -11.43 14.78
N ILE A 223 10.13 -11.09 13.96
CA ILE A 223 8.92 -11.88 13.71
C ILE A 223 8.76 -11.97 12.19
N CYS A 224 8.73 -13.18 11.65
CA CYS A 224 8.55 -13.46 10.23
C CYS A 224 7.88 -14.83 10.06
N GLY A 225 7.60 -15.25 8.84
CA GLY A 225 6.97 -16.55 8.57
C GLY A 225 5.58 -16.68 9.20
N ASN A 226 5.24 -17.90 9.61
CA ASN A 226 3.92 -18.23 10.14
C ASN A 226 3.50 -17.41 11.36
N ASP A 227 4.43 -17.07 12.24
CA ASP A 227 4.13 -16.23 13.41
C ASP A 227 3.59 -14.86 13.00
N LEU A 228 4.13 -14.29 11.89
CA LEU A 228 3.67 -13.02 11.37
C LEU A 228 2.33 -13.18 10.65
N VAL A 229 2.09 -14.27 9.94
CA VAL A 229 0.78 -14.59 9.33
C VAL A 229 -0.30 -14.64 10.40
N GLU A 230 -0.09 -15.44 11.47
CA GLU A 230 -1.06 -15.52 12.57
C GLU A 230 -1.30 -14.17 13.25
N ARG A 231 -0.23 -13.41 13.45
CA ARG A 231 -0.31 -12.08 14.04
C ARG A 231 -1.17 -11.14 13.16
N LEU A 232 -0.99 -11.16 11.84
CA LEU A 232 -1.79 -10.37 10.92
C LEU A 232 -3.24 -10.84 10.91
N GLN A 233 -3.52 -12.13 10.85
CA GLN A 233 -4.89 -12.68 10.93
C GLN A 233 -5.63 -12.23 12.19
N LYS A 234 -4.95 -12.24 13.35
CA LYS A 234 -5.52 -11.77 14.64
C LYS A 234 -5.87 -10.27 14.57
N LEU A 235 -5.03 -9.45 13.93
CA LEU A 235 -5.31 -8.02 13.73
C LEU A 235 -6.51 -7.83 12.79
N LEU A 236 -6.51 -8.49 11.62
CA LEU A 236 -7.57 -8.36 10.63
C LEU A 236 -8.93 -8.81 11.17
N ASN A 237 -8.97 -9.90 11.94
CA ASN A 237 -10.21 -10.36 12.62
C ASN A 237 -10.73 -9.33 13.64
N SER A 238 -9.86 -8.54 14.25
CA SER A 238 -10.28 -7.45 15.13
C SER A 238 -10.80 -6.26 14.33
N LEU A 239 -10.13 -5.93 13.22
CA LEU A 239 -10.49 -4.81 12.35
C LEU A 239 -11.80 -5.05 11.58
N LYS A 240 -12.14 -6.29 11.20
CA LYS A 240 -13.44 -6.64 10.58
C LYS A 240 -14.64 -6.21 11.41
N LYS A 241 -14.49 -6.11 12.73
CA LYS A 241 -15.55 -5.65 13.65
C LYS A 241 -15.70 -4.13 13.68
N GLU A 242 -14.70 -3.40 13.16
CA GLU A 242 -14.60 -1.94 13.25
C GLU A 242 -14.91 -1.23 11.93
N GLY A 243 -14.76 -1.93 10.80
CA GLY A 243 -14.93 -1.33 9.48
C GLY A 243 -15.02 -2.36 8.36
N GLU A 244 -14.93 -1.87 7.12
CA GLU A 244 -14.92 -2.70 5.91
C GLU A 244 -13.61 -2.54 5.16
N PHE A 245 -13.18 -3.63 4.53
CA PHE A 245 -11.99 -3.64 3.68
C PHE A 245 -12.37 -3.22 2.27
N LEU A 246 -11.77 -2.12 1.82
CA LEU A 246 -11.87 -1.64 0.44
C LEU A 246 -10.47 -1.65 -0.20
N THR A 247 -10.45 -1.78 -1.52
CA THR A 247 -9.24 -1.47 -2.27
C THR A 247 -8.98 0.03 -2.26
N MET A 248 -7.75 0.45 -2.49
CA MET A 248 -7.44 1.89 -2.57
C MET A 248 -8.11 2.55 -3.77
N HIS A 249 -8.29 1.81 -4.88
CA HIS A 249 -9.06 2.29 -6.04
C HIS A 249 -10.52 2.61 -5.67
N GLU A 250 -11.21 1.70 -4.95
CA GLU A 250 -12.60 1.93 -4.53
C GLU A 250 -12.71 3.14 -3.62
N TYR A 251 -11.78 3.26 -2.68
CA TYR A 251 -11.70 4.39 -1.78
C TYR A 251 -11.41 5.70 -2.54
N ALA A 252 -10.39 5.72 -3.42
CA ALA A 252 -10.05 6.87 -4.25
C ALA A 252 -11.23 7.32 -5.12
N SER A 253 -11.86 6.38 -5.82
CA SER A 253 -13.04 6.63 -6.65
C SER A 253 -14.20 7.25 -5.86
N SER A 254 -14.38 6.83 -4.60
CA SER A 254 -15.40 7.40 -3.72
C SER A 254 -15.12 8.84 -3.33
N ILE A 255 -13.84 9.20 -3.14
CA ILE A 255 -13.41 10.58 -2.80
C ILE A 255 -13.57 11.49 -4.01
N VAL A 256 -13.09 11.06 -5.18
CA VAL A 256 -13.17 11.85 -6.41
C VAL A 256 -14.62 12.14 -6.78
N LYS A 257 -15.52 11.14 -6.72
CA LYS A 257 -16.97 11.35 -6.94
C LYS A 257 -17.58 12.36 -5.98
N LYS A 258 -17.22 12.31 -4.69
CA LYS A 258 -17.72 13.27 -3.69
C LYS A 258 -17.23 14.70 -3.95
N SER A 259 -15.99 14.84 -4.38
CA SER A 259 -15.40 16.15 -4.71
C SER A 259 -16.05 16.76 -5.95
N ALA A 260 -16.27 15.97 -7.00
CA ALA A 260 -16.98 16.41 -8.20
C ALA A 260 -18.43 16.82 -7.92
N GLY A 261 -19.16 16.05 -7.09
CA GLY A 261 -20.52 16.36 -6.68
C GLY A 261 -20.63 17.65 -5.86
N ARG A 262 -19.62 17.98 -5.03
CA ARG A 262 -19.58 19.27 -4.31
C ARG A 262 -19.35 20.45 -5.23
N LEU A 263 -18.51 20.33 -6.26
CA LEU A 263 -18.29 21.38 -7.26
C LEU A 263 -19.55 21.66 -8.09
N GLN A 264 -20.32 20.63 -8.45
CA GLN A 264 -21.60 20.79 -9.14
C GLN A 264 -22.70 21.40 -8.26
N SER A 265 -22.68 21.21 -6.95
CA SER A 265 -23.67 21.79 -6.02
C SER A 265 -23.40 23.25 -5.66
N ILE A 266 -22.23 23.80 -6.00
CA ILE A 266 -21.86 25.20 -5.74
C ILE A 266 -22.25 26.10 -6.94
N ASN A 267 -22.52 25.57 -8.11
CA ASN A 267 -22.94 26.34 -9.28
C ASN A 267 -24.43 26.09 -9.57
N ILE A 268 -25.31 27.04 -9.25
CA ILE A 268 -26.23 27.81 -10.08
C ILE A 268 -27.17 28.62 -9.17
N PRO A 269 -27.07 29.95 -9.08
CA PRO A 269 -28.25 30.78 -8.83
C PRO A 269 -29.06 30.81 -10.12
N SER A 270 -30.33 30.37 -10.05
CA SER A 270 -31.29 30.56 -11.13
C SER A 270 -31.37 32.04 -11.52
N PRO A 271 -31.43 32.39 -12.81
CA PRO A 271 -31.70 33.75 -13.19
C PRO A 271 -33.06 34.15 -12.66
N VAL A 272 -33.10 35.25 -11.90
CA VAL A 272 -34.35 35.95 -11.55
C VAL A 272 -34.91 36.51 -12.84
N GLU A 273 -36.02 35.96 -13.30
CA GLU A 273 -36.85 36.61 -14.35
C GLU A 273 -37.33 37.95 -13.83
N GLN A 274 -36.96 39.02 -14.53
CA GLN A 274 -37.60 40.32 -14.47
C GLN A 274 -38.60 40.47 -15.61
#